data_a0e799ed454e774c46dcce2a8014a524
#
_entry.id   a0e799ed454e774c46dcce2a8014a524
#
_cell.length_a   1.000
_cell.length_b   1.000
_cell.length_c   1.000
_cell.angle_alpha   90.00
_cell.angle_beta   90.00
_cell.angle_gamma   90.00
#
_symmetry.space_group_name_H-M   'P 1'
#
loop_
_entity.id
_entity.type
_entity.pdbx_description
1 polymer ?
#
loop_
_entity_poly.entity_id
_entity_poly.type
_entity_poly.pdbx_seq_one_letter_code
_entity_poly.pdbx_strand_id
1 'polypeptide(L)'
;MTRRIFRSMLCVSMIVLLAGSGLIMGILYHYFGKQLSKELKMEAAYLAIAVEKEGMEAFEELPPQTERVTYIDEDGTVLFDSVADENDMDNHENRAEIQKAMKTGSGTAVRRSDTLSEKTLYYAMKLNNGKILRVSSVQYNIPGLLGGMVQPILIILIFMVGLSALLAFRLSMKITEPVNALDLEHPEDNQVYDELTPLLSKISRQQKSLHHEIEDARKQQEKFSLITENMEEGFLVIDKHTEVLSYNSSALKLLGDTNWQGRQSILTLNRSGEFQSIVEQVLEGHHTVKMLEFPERSCQIAANPVWQDNEVTGAVLTILDVTERMRGEQLRREFTANVSHELKTPLTSISGFAEIIKDGFVKPEDTKVFASRIFKEAQRLITLVNDVIKISQLDEGELVYQKEQVDLYQLSKEVLHRIEHSAKEKDVKLYLEGPHVQVSTVRMILDEVLFNLCENGLKYNKQSGSLTVTLKEENNKVEISVEDTGIGIPEGEQSRVFERFYRVDKSHSKAIGGTGLGLSIVKHGCMYLGAKVDVESTPGVGSKFTITM
;
A
#
# COMPACT_ATOMS: atom_id res chain seq x y z
N MET A 1 -26.47 -25.93 10.32
CA MET A 1 -25.90 -27.28 10.30
C MET A 1 -26.63 -28.20 11.23
N THR A 2 -26.87 -27.86 12.47
CA THR A 2 -27.56 -28.62 13.53
C THR A 2 -28.92 -29.23 13.11
N ARG A 3 -29.83 -28.41 12.50
CA ARG A 3 -31.15 -28.90 12.04
C ARG A 3 -31.09 -29.98 10.95
N ARG A 4 -30.07 -29.94 10.09
CA ARG A 4 -29.89 -30.97 9.04
C ARG A 4 -29.40 -32.28 9.63
N ILE A 5 -28.40 -32.22 10.50
CA ILE A 5 -27.84 -33.41 11.18
C ILE A 5 -28.92 -34.05 12.05
N PHE A 6 -29.66 -33.27 12.86
CA PHE A 6 -30.76 -33.74 13.67
C PHE A 6 -31.82 -34.47 12.82
N ARG A 7 -32.30 -33.85 11.74
CA ARG A 7 -33.30 -34.47 10.85
C ARG A 7 -32.82 -35.77 10.23
N SER A 8 -31.54 -35.79 9.78
CA SER A 8 -30.96 -36.99 9.19
C SER A 8 -30.88 -38.15 10.20
N MET A 9 -30.38 -37.86 11.41
CA MET A 9 -30.29 -38.85 12.49
C MET A 9 -31.67 -39.36 12.90
N LEU A 10 -32.66 -38.47 13.07
CA LEU A 10 -34.04 -38.84 13.40
C LEU A 10 -34.67 -39.68 12.29
N CYS A 11 -34.45 -39.34 11.03
CA CYS A 11 -34.97 -40.09 9.89
C CYS A 11 -34.38 -41.51 9.83
N VAL A 12 -33.08 -41.67 10.00
CA VAL A 12 -32.42 -42.97 10.03
C VAL A 12 -32.94 -43.82 11.20
N SER A 13 -33.02 -43.27 12.42
CA SER A 13 -33.51 -44.00 13.56
C SER A 13 -34.98 -44.39 13.39
N MET A 14 -35.82 -43.55 12.77
CA MET A 14 -37.21 -43.86 12.49
C MET A 14 -37.39 -45.02 11.50
N ILE A 15 -36.55 -45.04 10.46
CA ILE A 15 -36.53 -46.14 9.49
C ILE A 15 -36.14 -47.45 10.19
N VAL A 16 -35.09 -47.42 11.00
CA VAL A 16 -34.63 -48.62 11.74
C VAL A 16 -35.71 -49.13 12.71
N LEU A 17 -36.35 -48.21 13.45
CA LEU A 17 -37.44 -48.57 14.37
C LEU A 17 -38.65 -49.19 13.64
N LEU A 18 -39.07 -48.61 12.53
CA LEU A 18 -40.18 -49.14 11.71
C LEU A 18 -39.81 -50.50 11.10
N ALA A 19 -38.63 -50.64 10.56
CA ALA A 19 -38.15 -51.90 10.00
C ALA A 19 -38.08 -52.99 11.10
N GLY A 20 -37.50 -52.64 12.25
CA GLY A 20 -37.43 -53.55 13.40
C GLY A 20 -38.79 -53.97 13.94
N SER A 21 -39.74 -53.03 14.07
CA SER A 21 -41.11 -53.34 14.53
C SER A 21 -41.84 -54.24 13.52
N GLY A 22 -41.67 -54.01 12.22
CA GLY A 22 -42.24 -54.86 11.19
C GLY A 22 -41.68 -56.30 11.23
N LEU A 23 -40.38 -56.41 11.44
CA LEU A 23 -39.73 -57.73 11.56
C LEU A 23 -40.18 -58.51 12.82
N ILE A 24 -40.28 -57.81 13.97
CA ILE A 24 -40.79 -58.41 15.21
C ILE A 24 -42.22 -58.90 15.02
N MET A 25 -43.08 -58.06 14.41
CA MET A 25 -44.46 -58.42 14.14
C MET A 25 -44.55 -59.64 13.23
N GLY A 26 -43.73 -59.73 12.20
CA GLY A 26 -43.65 -60.93 11.32
C GLY A 26 -43.22 -62.19 12.06
N ILE A 27 -42.24 -62.07 12.94
CA ILE A 27 -41.77 -63.21 13.77
C ILE A 27 -42.87 -63.66 14.74
N LEU A 28 -43.56 -62.71 15.41
CA LEU A 28 -44.63 -63.02 16.34
C LEU A 28 -45.80 -63.68 15.60
N TYR A 29 -46.20 -63.18 14.45
CA TYR A 29 -47.24 -63.80 13.62
C TYR A 29 -46.90 -65.25 13.29
N HIS A 30 -45.70 -65.53 12.88
CA HIS A 30 -45.24 -66.89 12.56
C HIS A 30 -45.19 -67.81 13.80
N TYR A 31 -44.73 -67.24 14.92
CA TYR A 31 -44.63 -67.96 16.20
C TYR A 31 -46.02 -68.36 16.68
N PHE A 32 -46.96 -67.44 16.75
CA PHE A 32 -48.34 -67.75 17.20
C PHE A 32 -49.05 -68.75 16.28
N GLY A 33 -48.84 -68.65 14.95
CA GLY A 33 -49.36 -69.62 14.01
C GLY A 33 -48.86 -71.06 14.26
N LYS A 34 -47.57 -71.20 14.57
CA LYS A 34 -46.99 -72.51 14.93
C LYS A 34 -47.53 -73.03 16.27
N GLN A 35 -47.64 -72.15 17.27
CA GLN A 35 -48.13 -72.48 18.59
C GLN A 35 -49.55 -73.00 18.53
N LEU A 36 -50.45 -72.32 17.83
CA LEU A 36 -51.85 -72.72 17.63
C LEU A 36 -51.93 -74.07 16.91
N SER A 37 -51.13 -74.27 15.88
CA SER A 37 -51.11 -75.60 15.22
C SER A 37 -50.60 -76.73 16.12
N LYS A 38 -49.72 -76.46 17.07
CA LYS A 38 -49.23 -77.45 18.03
C LYS A 38 -50.33 -77.79 19.07
N GLU A 39 -51.04 -76.74 19.53
CA GLU A 39 -52.16 -76.93 20.51
C GLU A 39 -53.23 -77.77 19.88
N LEU A 40 -53.68 -77.45 18.65
CA LEU A 40 -54.70 -78.27 17.99
C LEU A 40 -54.28 -79.74 17.80
N LYS A 41 -52.99 -79.98 17.49
CA LYS A 41 -52.48 -81.38 17.39
C LYS A 41 -52.52 -82.12 18.69
N MET A 42 -52.17 -81.45 19.79
CA MET A 42 -52.23 -82.05 21.13
C MET A 42 -53.64 -82.35 21.53
N GLU A 43 -54.54 -81.38 21.31
CA GLU A 43 -55.97 -81.56 21.63
C GLU A 43 -56.64 -82.69 20.82
N ALA A 44 -56.36 -82.73 19.51
CA ALA A 44 -56.78 -83.84 18.66
C ALA A 44 -56.25 -85.19 19.16
N ALA A 45 -54.98 -85.24 19.62
CA ALA A 45 -54.40 -86.48 20.14
C ALA A 45 -55.02 -86.91 21.44
N TYR A 46 -55.35 -85.98 22.35
CA TYR A 46 -56.05 -86.30 23.58
C TYR A 46 -57.46 -86.77 23.29
N LEU A 47 -58.22 -86.08 22.43
CA LEU A 47 -59.57 -86.50 22.04
C LEU A 47 -59.53 -87.82 21.29
N ALA A 48 -58.57 -88.12 20.48
CA ALA A 48 -58.37 -89.37 19.78
C ALA A 48 -58.30 -90.57 20.80
N ILE A 49 -57.49 -90.38 21.84
CA ILE A 49 -57.37 -91.44 22.91
C ILE A 49 -58.72 -91.65 23.62
N ALA A 50 -59.45 -90.58 23.90
CA ALA A 50 -60.79 -90.67 24.57
C ALA A 50 -61.78 -91.39 23.63
N VAL A 51 -61.88 -91.01 22.37
CA VAL A 51 -62.75 -91.56 21.37
C VAL A 51 -62.45 -93.07 21.08
N GLU A 52 -61.18 -93.42 21.07
CA GLU A 52 -60.78 -94.81 20.88
C GLU A 52 -61.13 -95.69 22.06
N LYS A 53 -61.20 -95.15 23.27
CA LYS A 53 -61.51 -95.91 24.47
C LYS A 53 -63.01 -95.98 24.75
N GLU A 54 -63.75 -94.89 24.61
CA GLU A 54 -65.12 -94.70 25.05
C GLU A 54 -66.11 -94.60 23.88
N GLY A 55 -65.61 -94.54 22.64
CA GLY A 55 -66.47 -94.46 21.45
C GLY A 55 -67.16 -93.09 21.33
N MET A 56 -68.44 -93.10 20.96
CA MET A 56 -69.20 -91.86 20.77
C MET A 56 -69.58 -91.15 22.11
N GLU A 57 -69.56 -91.90 23.22
CA GLU A 57 -69.85 -91.36 24.60
C GLU A 57 -68.78 -90.29 24.98
N ALA A 58 -67.58 -90.41 24.46
CA ALA A 58 -66.50 -89.38 24.67
C ALA A 58 -66.88 -87.99 24.20
N PHE A 59 -67.89 -87.81 23.34
CA PHE A 59 -68.33 -86.50 22.83
C PHE A 59 -69.40 -85.86 23.69
N GLU A 60 -70.12 -86.63 24.57
CA GLU A 60 -71.12 -86.09 25.48
C GLU A 60 -70.55 -85.32 26.66
N GLU A 61 -69.30 -85.65 27.03
CA GLU A 61 -68.58 -84.96 28.12
C GLU A 61 -67.65 -83.79 27.64
N LEU A 62 -67.78 -83.38 26.37
CA LEU A 62 -66.95 -82.30 25.89
C LEU A 62 -67.29 -80.95 26.56
N PRO A 63 -66.33 -80.25 27.15
CA PRO A 63 -66.61 -78.92 27.74
C PRO A 63 -67.09 -77.91 26.67
N PRO A 64 -68.02 -77.02 27.02
CA PRO A 64 -68.69 -76.11 26.09
C PRO A 64 -67.79 -75.08 25.48
N GLN A 65 -66.48 -75.03 25.79
CA GLN A 65 -65.48 -74.12 25.27
C GLN A 65 -64.40 -74.85 24.49
N THR A 66 -64.57 -76.07 24.11
CA THR A 66 -63.67 -76.90 23.35
C THR A 66 -63.62 -76.39 21.90
N GLU A 67 -62.48 -76.56 21.26
CA GLU A 67 -62.32 -76.33 19.80
C GLU A 67 -63.37 -77.18 19.06
N ARG A 68 -63.82 -76.74 17.90
CA ARG A 68 -64.84 -77.52 17.15
C ARG A 68 -64.28 -78.86 16.77
N VAL A 69 -64.97 -79.92 17.21
CA VAL A 69 -64.61 -81.31 16.97
C VAL A 69 -65.61 -81.90 15.99
N THR A 70 -65.13 -82.58 14.99
CA THR A 70 -65.93 -83.29 13.98
C THR A 70 -65.41 -84.73 13.87
N TYR A 71 -66.31 -85.70 14.00
CA TYR A 71 -66.00 -87.10 13.82
C TYR A 71 -66.56 -87.57 12.48
N ILE A 72 -65.74 -88.26 11.66
CA ILE A 72 -66.00 -88.48 10.23
C ILE A 72 -65.72 -89.93 9.94
N ASP A 73 -66.63 -90.60 9.21
CA ASP A 73 -66.42 -91.94 8.72
C ASP A 73 -65.42 -92.06 7.58
N GLU A 74 -65.01 -93.30 7.26
CA GLU A 74 -64.00 -93.55 6.19
C GLU A 74 -64.44 -93.04 4.82
N ASP A 75 -65.77 -92.99 4.54
CA ASP A 75 -66.36 -92.45 3.30
C ASP A 75 -66.53 -90.95 3.29
N GLY A 76 -66.14 -90.26 4.36
CA GLY A 76 -66.21 -88.77 4.49
C GLY A 76 -67.57 -88.32 5.11
N THR A 77 -68.47 -89.24 5.55
CA THR A 77 -69.71 -88.86 6.19
C THR A 77 -69.42 -88.38 7.60
N VAL A 78 -70.03 -87.28 7.98
CA VAL A 78 -69.93 -86.75 9.37
C VAL A 78 -70.84 -87.53 10.30
N LEU A 79 -70.18 -88.10 11.34
CA LEU A 79 -70.88 -88.88 12.35
C LEU A 79 -71.25 -88.09 13.63
N PHE A 80 -70.48 -87.04 13.87
CA PHE A 80 -70.71 -86.10 14.96
C PHE A 80 -69.98 -84.78 14.64
N ASP A 81 -70.58 -83.66 15.06
CA ASP A 81 -69.96 -82.35 15.08
C ASP A 81 -70.42 -81.56 16.32
N SER A 82 -69.44 -80.92 17.04
CA SER A 82 -69.75 -80.27 18.34
C SER A 82 -70.49 -78.91 18.14
N VAL A 83 -70.63 -78.39 16.91
CA VAL A 83 -71.23 -77.07 16.66
C VAL A 83 -72.42 -77.12 15.73
N ALA A 84 -72.49 -78.03 14.80
CA ALA A 84 -73.55 -78.13 13.78
C ALA A 84 -74.19 -79.52 13.81
N ASP A 85 -75.48 -79.62 13.35
CA ASP A 85 -76.17 -80.90 13.23
C ASP A 85 -75.48 -81.71 12.10
N GLU A 86 -75.17 -82.99 12.41
CA GLU A 86 -74.55 -83.91 11.48
C GLU A 86 -75.32 -84.15 10.20
N ASN A 87 -76.67 -84.05 10.31
CA ASN A 87 -77.58 -84.29 9.18
C ASN A 87 -77.56 -83.16 8.16
N ASP A 88 -77.15 -81.94 8.56
CA ASP A 88 -77.09 -80.76 7.75
C ASP A 88 -75.70 -80.55 7.11
N MET A 89 -74.82 -81.52 7.32
CA MET A 89 -73.39 -81.38 6.83
C MET A 89 -73.13 -82.16 5.53
N ASP A 90 -72.48 -81.46 4.59
CA ASP A 90 -71.98 -82.11 3.40
C ASP A 90 -70.93 -83.16 3.71
N ASN A 91 -70.75 -84.09 2.79
CA ASN A 91 -69.63 -85.03 2.88
C ASN A 91 -68.26 -84.33 2.85
N HIS A 92 -67.41 -84.75 3.78
CA HIS A 92 -66.10 -84.11 4.02
C HIS A 92 -64.92 -84.81 3.31
N GLU A 93 -65.16 -85.86 2.52
CA GLU A 93 -64.09 -86.62 1.82
C GLU A 93 -63.15 -85.75 1.03
N ASN A 94 -63.64 -84.74 0.36
CA ASN A 94 -62.83 -83.82 -0.53
C ASN A 94 -62.16 -82.72 0.27
N ARG A 95 -62.20 -82.67 1.56
CA ARG A 95 -61.54 -81.68 2.38
C ARG A 95 -60.01 -81.98 2.46
N ALA A 96 -59.13 -80.94 2.19
CA ALA A 96 -57.67 -81.13 2.08
C ALA A 96 -57.08 -81.76 3.37
N GLU A 97 -57.56 -81.40 4.54
CA GLU A 97 -57.14 -81.95 5.83
C GLU A 97 -57.52 -83.43 5.96
N ILE A 98 -58.70 -83.80 5.51
CA ILE A 98 -59.19 -85.16 5.52
C ILE A 98 -58.47 -86.04 4.54
N GLN A 99 -58.29 -85.61 3.30
CA GLN A 99 -57.55 -86.34 2.32
C GLN A 99 -56.07 -86.61 2.73
N LYS A 100 -55.49 -85.62 3.39
CA LYS A 100 -54.11 -85.79 3.95
C LYS A 100 -54.12 -86.80 5.11
N ALA A 101 -55.11 -86.67 6.02
CA ALA A 101 -55.23 -87.59 7.15
C ALA A 101 -55.44 -89.03 6.68
N MET A 102 -56.29 -89.30 5.67
CA MET A 102 -56.47 -90.61 5.07
C MET A 102 -55.18 -91.20 4.49
N LYS A 103 -54.30 -90.33 3.84
CA LYS A 103 -53.09 -90.83 3.19
C LYS A 103 -51.89 -90.97 4.13
N THR A 104 -51.72 -89.99 5.03
CA THR A 104 -50.52 -89.89 5.88
C THR A 104 -50.76 -90.03 7.39
N GLY A 105 -52.00 -90.38 7.77
CA GLY A 105 -52.38 -90.48 9.18
C GLY A 105 -52.80 -89.15 9.83
N SER A 106 -52.38 -88.04 9.34
CA SER A 106 -52.82 -86.72 9.78
C SER A 106 -52.72 -85.66 8.69
N GLY A 107 -53.56 -84.64 8.76
CA GLY A 107 -53.57 -83.52 7.79
C GLY A 107 -53.89 -82.21 8.44
N THR A 108 -53.28 -81.11 7.90
CA THR A 108 -53.61 -79.75 8.29
C THR A 108 -54.02 -78.93 7.09
N ALA A 109 -55.02 -78.10 7.25
CA ALA A 109 -55.39 -77.09 6.24
C ALA A 109 -55.84 -75.80 6.91
N VAL A 110 -55.61 -74.70 6.25
CA VAL A 110 -56.13 -73.40 6.66
C VAL A 110 -57.03 -72.93 5.55
N ARG A 111 -58.24 -72.67 5.87
CA ARG A 111 -59.23 -72.15 4.91
C ARG A 111 -60.31 -71.33 5.59
N ARG A 112 -61.07 -70.55 4.80
CA ARG A 112 -62.22 -69.84 5.30
C ARG A 112 -63.36 -70.87 5.52
N SER A 113 -63.90 -70.90 6.71
CA SER A 113 -65.02 -71.77 7.05
C SER A 113 -66.31 -71.24 6.38
N ASP A 114 -66.97 -72.10 5.66
CA ASP A 114 -68.23 -71.77 5.00
C ASP A 114 -69.33 -71.53 6.05
N THR A 115 -69.26 -72.16 7.21
CA THR A 115 -70.20 -72.01 8.36
C THR A 115 -69.86 -70.85 9.27
N LEU A 116 -68.57 -70.53 9.49
CA LEU A 116 -68.14 -69.51 10.45
C LEU A 116 -67.67 -68.22 9.79
N SER A 117 -67.60 -68.18 8.46
CA SER A 117 -67.09 -67.04 7.62
C SER A 117 -65.70 -66.57 7.99
N GLU A 118 -64.91 -67.34 8.70
CA GLU A 118 -63.60 -67.00 9.26
C GLU A 118 -62.53 -67.95 8.85
N LYS A 119 -61.27 -67.47 8.86
CA LYS A 119 -60.08 -68.33 8.59
C LYS A 119 -59.94 -69.29 9.77
N THR A 120 -60.11 -70.58 9.48
CA THR A 120 -60.10 -71.66 10.48
C THR A 120 -58.92 -72.58 10.15
N LEU A 121 -58.14 -72.92 11.15
CA LEU A 121 -57.10 -73.93 11.06
C LEU A 121 -57.78 -75.28 11.43
N TYR A 122 -57.69 -76.23 10.51
CA TYR A 122 -58.13 -77.57 10.64
C TYR A 122 -57.02 -78.53 10.83
N TYR A 123 -57.12 -79.40 11.78
CA TYR A 123 -56.25 -80.55 11.96
C TYR A 123 -57.09 -81.83 11.97
N ALA A 124 -56.80 -82.78 11.11
CA ALA A 124 -57.46 -84.06 11.03
C ALA A 124 -56.46 -85.16 11.34
N MET A 125 -56.92 -86.18 12.08
CA MET A 125 -56.16 -87.36 12.45
C MET A 125 -56.93 -88.63 12.18
N LYS A 126 -56.35 -89.62 11.55
CA LYS A 126 -56.93 -90.92 11.33
C LYS A 126 -56.78 -91.78 12.60
N LEU A 127 -57.86 -92.36 13.08
CA LEU A 127 -57.95 -93.22 14.21
C LEU A 127 -57.65 -94.68 13.81
N ASN A 128 -57.36 -95.55 14.79
CA ASN A 128 -57.12 -96.96 14.59
C ASN A 128 -58.33 -97.75 14.04
N ASN A 129 -59.51 -97.24 14.19
CA ASN A 129 -60.79 -97.80 13.68
C ASN A 129 -61.10 -97.35 12.23
N GLY A 130 -60.09 -96.67 11.55
CA GLY A 130 -60.24 -96.16 10.16
C GLY A 130 -60.93 -94.82 10.05
N LYS A 131 -61.69 -94.39 11.04
CA LYS A 131 -62.44 -93.09 11.06
C LYS A 131 -61.48 -91.90 11.31
N ILE A 132 -61.96 -90.70 11.07
CA ILE A 132 -61.18 -89.49 11.18
C ILE A 132 -61.73 -88.56 12.21
N LEU A 133 -60.87 -88.12 13.13
CA LEU A 133 -61.15 -87.06 14.08
C LEU A 133 -60.62 -85.74 13.56
N ARG A 134 -61.41 -84.75 13.39
CA ARG A 134 -61.04 -83.44 12.97
C ARG A 134 -61.28 -82.41 14.10
N VAL A 135 -60.23 -81.67 14.47
CA VAL A 135 -60.34 -80.55 15.38
C VAL A 135 -60.06 -79.27 14.63
N SER A 136 -60.81 -78.22 14.87
CA SER A 136 -60.63 -76.97 14.21
C SER A 136 -60.73 -75.78 15.17
N SER A 137 -59.82 -74.87 15.02
CA SER A 137 -59.82 -73.62 15.79
C SER A 137 -59.88 -72.41 14.80
N VAL A 138 -60.64 -71.45 15.23
CA VAL A 138 -60.74 -70.21 14.47
C VAL A 138 -59.48 -69.40 14.57
N GLN A 139 -58.68 -69.48 13.49
CA GLN A 139 -57.36 -68.88 13.45
C GLN A 139 -57.39 -67.33 13.44
N TYR A 140 -58.54 -66.74 13.31
CA TYR A 140 -58.60 -65.25 13.21
C TYR A 140 -58.17 -64.54 14.49
N ASN A 141 -58.03 -65.23 15.57
CA ASN A 141 -57.50 -64.65 16.82
C ASN A 141 -56.05 -64.31 16.80
N ILE A 142 -55.21 -64.77 15.79
CA ILE A 142 -53.87 -64.29 15.67
C ILE A 142 -53.83 -62.80 15.35
N PRO A 143 -54.60 -62.25 14.37
CA PRO A 143 -54.74 -60.80 14.22
C PRO A 143 -55.33 -60.11 15.45
N GLY A 144 -56.27 -60.73 16.15
CA GLY A 144 -56.87 -60.20 17.38
C GLY A 144 -55.86 -60.16 18.54
N LEU A 145 -55.07 -61.26 18.72
CA LEU A 145 -54.02 -61.33 19.73
C LEU A 145 -52.90 -60.27 19.40
N LEU A 146 -52.57 -60.16 18.14
CA LEU A 146 -51.59 -59.14 17.66
C LEU A 146 -52.21 -57.74 17.84
N GLY A 147 -53.54 -57.57 17.63
CA GLY A 147 -54.23 -56.30 17.86
C GLY A 147 -54.15 -55.84 19.31
N GLY A 148 -54.28 -56.80 20.25
CA GLY A 148 -54.06 -56.52 21.68
C GLY A 148 -52.65 -56.11 22.03
N MET A 149 -51.65 -56.52 21.22
CA MET A 149 -50.22 -56.10 21.36
C MET A 149 -49.91 -54.78 20.70
N VAL A 150 -50.77 -54.22 19.84
CA VAL A 150 -50.54 -52.96 19.15
C VAL A 150 -50.38 -51.80 20.13
N GLN A 151 -51.20 -51.74 21.17
CA GLN A 151 -51.14 -50.66 22.18
C GLN A 151 -49.81 -50.65 22.93
N PRO A 152 -49.32 -51.74 23.55
CA PRO A 152 -47.99 -51.74 24.17
C PRO A 152 -46.83 -51.48 23.17
N ILE A 153 -46.95 -51.96 21.94
CA ILE A 153 -45.93 -51.71 20.88
C ILE A 153 -45.91 -50.21 20.51
N LEU A 154 -47.08 -49.56 20.38
CA LEU A 154 -47.17 -48.12 20.13
C LEU A 154 -46.56 -47.30 21.27
N ILE A 155 -46.82 -47.67 22.51
CA ILE A 155 -46.21 -46.99 23.68
C ILE A 155 -44.68 -47.08 23.63
N ILE A 156 -44.17 -48.28 23.38
CA ILE A 156 -42.72 -48.51 23.24
C ILE A 156 -42.15 -47.71 22.06
N LEU A 157 -42.86 -47.72 20.92
CA LEU A 157 -42.42 -46.98 19.72
C LEU A 157 -42.36 -45.46 19.99
N ILE A 158 -43.40 -44.90 20.65
CA ILE A 158 -43.43 -43.47 21.02
C ILE A 158 -42.28 -43.14 21.96
N PHE A 159 -42.05 -44.00 22.97
CA PHE A 159 -40.92 -43.82 23.89
C PHE A 159 -39.59 -43.87 23.18
N MET A 160 -39.38 -44.85 22.29
CA MET A 160 -38.13 -44.99 21.51
C MET A 160 -37.93 -43.83 20.55
N VAL A 161 -38.98 -43.32 19.91
CA VAL A 161 -38.89 -42.11 19.05
C VAL A 161 -38.54 -40.88 19.89
N GLY A 162 -39.16 -40.72 21.08
CA GLY A 162 -38.83 -39.62 22.00
C GLY A 162 -37.36 -39.67 22.47
N LEU A 163 -36.91 -40.88 22.88
CA LEU A 163 -35.50 -41.08 23.27
C LEU A 163 -34.53 -40.84 22.11
N SER A 164 -34.88 -41.34 20.93
CA SER A 164 -34.09 -41.13 19.71
C SER A 164 -34.00 -39.64 19.34
N ALA A 165 -35.08 -38.90 19.44
CA ALA A 165 -35.11 -37.45 19.20
C ALA A 165 -34.22 -36.68 20.20
N LEU A 166 -34.30 -37.05 21.49
CA LEU A 166 -33.47 -36.45 22.53
C LEU A 166 -31.96 -36.72 22.31
N LEU A 167 -31.63 -37.98 21.99
CA LEU A 167 -30.24 -38.35 21.68
C LEU A 167 -29.74 -37.68 20.42
N ALA A 168 -30.53 -37.66 19.36
CA ALA A 168 -30.18 -36.99 18.09
C ALA A 168 -29.99 -35.48 18.30
N PHE A 169 -30.82 -34.84 19.15
CA PHE A 169 -30.67 -33.43 19.49
C PHE A 169 -29.37 -33.16 20.25
N ARG A 170 -29.09 -33.93 21.31
CA ARG A 170 -27.84 -33.80 22.08
C ARG A 170 -26.59 -34.04 21.21
N LEU A 171 -26.61 -35.10 20.41
CA LEU A 171 -25.48 -35.44 19.55
C LEU A 171 -25.26 -34.39 18.46
N SER A 172 -26.36 -33.90 17.86
CA SER A 172 -26.29 -32.81 16.88
C SER A 172 -25.69 -31.52 17.46
N MET A 173 -26.05 -31.18 18.70
CA MET A 173 -25.46 -30.02 19.39
C MET A 173 -23.97 -30.27 19.68
N LYS A 174 -23.61 -31.41 20.23
CA LYS A 174 -22.22 -31.77 20.56
C LYS A 174 -21.32 -31.74 19.34
N ILE A 175 -21.80 -32.11 18.14
CA ILE A 175 -21.04 -32.08 16.89
C ILE A 175 -20.93 -30.67 16.33
N THR A 176 -21.96 -29.84 16.47
CA THR A 176 -21.99 -28.50 15.82
C THR A 176 -21.46 -27.37 16.70
N GLU A 177 -21.49 -27.54 18.01
CA GLU A 177 -21.01 -26.51 18.95
C GLU A 177 -19.54 -26.15 18.76
N PRO A 178 -18.59 -27.08 18.65
CA PRO A 178 -17.19 -26.77 18.39
C PRO A 178 -16.95 -26.10 17.03
N VAL A 179 -17.78 -26.43 16.03
CA VAL A 179 -17.67 -25.83 14.68
C VAL A 179 -18.23 -24.41 14.66
N ASN A 180 -19.29 -24.14 15.43
CA ASN A 180 -19.89 -22.80 15.52
C ASN A 180 -19.08 -21.86 16.44
N ALA A 181 -18.32 -22.42 17.38
CA ALA A 181 -17.44 -21.68 18.28
C ALA A 181 -16.05 -21.41 17.71
N LEU A 182 -15.84 -21.71 16.41
CA LEU A 182 -14.55 -21.44 15.73
C LEU A 182 -14.24 -19.95 15.73
N ASP A 183 -13.13 -19.58 16.34
CA ASP A 183 -12.51 -18.28 16.18
C ASP A 183 -11.66 -18.29 14.91
N LEU A 184 -12.13 -17.55 13.90
CA LEU A 184 -11.43 -17.41 12.64
C LEU A 184 -10.35 -16.32 12.70
N GLU A 185 -10.35 -15.48 13.74
CA GLU A 185 -9.29 -14.48 13.94
C GLU A 185 -8.03 -15.15 14.51
N HIS A 186 -8.21 -16.18 15.36
CA HIS A 186 -7.13 -16.98 15.93
C HIS A 186 -7.28 -18.47 15.60
N PRO A 187 -7.05 -18.87 14.33
CA PRO A 187 -7.31 -20.25 13.89
C PRO A 187 -6.49 -21.31 14.62
N GLU A 188 -5.31 -20.95 15.14
CA GLU A 188 -4.38 -21.86 15.81
C GLU A 188 -4.80 -22.20 17.24
N ASP A 189 -5.64 -21.36 17.87
CA ASP A 189 -6.08 -21.54 19.28
C ASP A 189 -7.35 -22.40 19.40
N ASN A 190 -7.95 -22.82 18.28
CA ASN A 190 -9.16 -23.60 18.27
C ASN A 190 -8.93 -25.06 18.63
N GLN A 191 -9.59 -25.57 19.69
CA GLN A 191 -9.69 -27.00 19.98
C GLN A 191 -10.84 -27.60 19.19
N VAL A 192 -10.56 -28.17 18.04
CA VAL A 192 -11.54 -28.74 17.12
C VAL A 192 -11.20 -30.17 16.73
N TYR A 193 -12.09 -30.79 15.97
CA TYR A 193 -11.88 -32.11 15.38
C TYR A 193 -10.66 -32.14 14.45
N ASP A 194 -9.92 -33.21 14.49
CA ASP A 194 -8.69 -33.40 13.68
C ASP A 194 -8.94 -33.18 12.18
N GLU A 195 -10.14 -33.49 11.69
CA GLU A 195 -10.55 -33.32 10.30
C GLU A 195 -10.64 -31.85 9.87
N LEU A 196 -10.77 -30.91 10.82
CA LEU A 196 -10.81 -29.47 10.54
C LEU A 196 -9.43 -28.80 10.62
N THR A 197 -8.45 -29.46 11.19
CA THR A 197 -7.07 -28.95 11.34
C THR A 197 -6.44 -28.54 10.00
N PRO A 198 -6.56 -29.28 8.89
CA PRO A 198 -6.01 -28.86 7.60
C PRO A 198 -6.68 -27.59 7.06
N LEU A 199 -7.97 -27.41 7.32
CA LEU A 199 -8.72 -26.21 6.91
C LEU A 199 -8.27 -24.99 7.71
N LEU A 200 -8.16 -25.13 9.04
CA LEU A 200 -7.71 -24.04 9.92
C LEU A 200 -6.26 -23.65 9.59
N SER A 201 -5.38 -24.60 9.35
CA SER A 201 -4.00 -24.34 8.93
C SER A 201 -3.93 -23.57 7.60
N LYS A 202 -4.84 -23.86 6.66
CA LYS A 202 -4.94 -23.13 5.39
C LYS A 202 -5.42 -21.70 5.60
N ILE A 203 -6.42 -21.50 6.47
CA ILE A 203 -6.93 -20.17 6.81
C ILE A 203 -5.84 -19.34 7.49
N SER A 204 -5.16 -19.92 8.52
CA SER A 204 -4.05 -19.25 9.21
C SER A 204 -2.95 -18.82 8.23
N ARG A 205 -2.56 -19.70 7.30
CA ARG A 205 -1.56 -19.38 6.28
C ARG A 205 -2.00 -18.26 5.33
N GLN A 206 -3.27 -18.27 4.92
CA GLN A 206 -3.83 -17.20 4.08
C GLN A 206 -3.87 -15.85 4.82
N GLN A 207 -4.29 -15.86 6.10
CA GLN A 207 -4.29 -14.64 6.91
C GLN A 207 -2.86 -14.09 7.10
N LYS A 208 -1.89 -14.95 7.43
CA LYS A 208 -0.48 -14.54 7.55
C LYS A 208 0.06 -13.97 6.24
N SER A 209 -0.27 -14.59 5.09
CA SER A 209 0.12 -14.08 3.77
C SER A 209 -0.51 -12.71 3.47
N LEU A 210 -1.80 -12.57 3.69
CA LEU A 210 -2.53 -11.31 3.48
C LEU A 210 -2.00 -10.19 4.38
N HIS A 211 -1.75 -10.52 5.67
CA HIS A 211 -1.20 -9.56 6.61
C HIS A 211 0.20 -9.09 6.17
N HIS A 212 1.03 -10.02 5.70
CA HIS A 212 2.36 -9.70 5.17
C HIS A 212 2.29 -8.82 3.91
N GLU A 213 1.37 -9.11 2.98
CA GLU A 213 1.16 -8.27 1.79
C GLU A 213 0.71 -6.85 2.15
N ILE A 214 -0.21 -6.72 3.13
CA ILE A 214 -0.66 -5.41 3.62
C ILE A 214 0.49 -4.66 4.31
N GLU A 215 1.28 -5.34 5.16
CA GLU A 215 2.45 -4.72 5.78
C GLU A 215 3.50 -4.28 4.75
N ASP A 216 3.76 -5.10 3.75
CA ASP A 216 4.73 -4.76 2.71
C ASP A 216 4.24 -3.59 1.85
N ALA A 217 2.97 -3.58 1.47
CA ALA A 217 2.36 -2.44 0.77
C ALA A 217 2.44 -1.15 1.61
N ARG A 218 2.14 -1.24 2.91
CA ARG A 218 2.27 -0.12 3.84
C ARG A 218 3.70 0.38 3.97
N LYS A 219 4.67 -0.54 4.12
CA LYS A 219 6.10 -0.18 4.17
C LYS A 219 6.58 0.48 2.88
N GLN A 220 6.10 0.01 1.72
CA GLN A 220 6.41 0.67 0.44
C GLN A 220 5.83 2.07 0.36
N GLN A 221 4.58 2.26 0.80
CA GLN A 221 3.94 3.58 0.85
C GLN A 221 4.67 4.52 1.81
N GLU A 222 5.04 4.04 3.00
CA GLU A 222 5.81 4.83 3.97
C GLU A 222 7.19 5.21 3.42
N LYS A 223 7.90 4.28 2.77
CA LYS A 223 9.18 4.58 2.10
C LYS A 223 9.03 5.63 0.99
N PHE A 224 8.01 5.49 0.15
CA PHE A 224 7.74 6.46 -0.90
C PHE A 224 7.46 7.85 -0.32
N SER A 225 6.59 7.94 0.69
CA SER A 225 6.28 9.19 1.39
C SER A 225 7.53 9.80 2.03
N LEU A 226 8.38 8.98 2.66
CA LEU A 226 9.61 9.43 3.33
C LEU A 226 10.64 9.96 2.32
N ILE A 227 10.76 9.33 1.15
CA ILE A 227 11.63 9.81 0.07
C ILE A 227 11.13 11.15 -0.47
N THR A 228 9.85 11.21 -0.84
CA THR A 228 9.29 12.42 -1.45
C THR A 228 9.28 13.59 -0.47
N GLU A 229 9.03 13.36 0.82
CA GLU A 229 8.99 14.41 1.84
C GLU A 229 10.37 15.01 2.15
N ASN A 230 11.46 14.24 1.97
CA ASN A 230 12.82 14.73 2.17
C ASN A 230 13.47 15.29 0.90
N MET A 231 12.77 15.35 -0.23
CA MET A 231 13.25 16.00 -1.45
C MET A 231 13.15 17.53 -1.31
N GLU A 232 14.14 18.24 -1.79
CA GLU A 232 14.11 19.71 -1.91
C GLU A 232 13.19 20.14 -3.05
N GLU A 233 13.04 19.31 -4.06
CA GLU A 233 12.13 19.52 -5.17
C GLU A 233 10.68 19.34 -4.73
N GLY A 234 9.80 20.17 -5.22
CA GLY A 234 8.36 20.00 -5.06
C GLY A 234 7.86 18.84 -5.90
N PHE A 235 7.12 17.94 -5.29
CA PHE A 235 6.48 16.79 -5.94
C PHE A 235 4.97 16.84 -5.74
N LEU A 236 4.22 16.74 -6.83
CA LEU A 236 2.75 16.76 -6.87
C LEU A 236 2.23 15.72 -7.86
N VAL A 237 1.18 15.02 -7.46
CA VAL A 237 0.42 14.12 -8.34
C VAL A 237 -1.02 14.58 -8.35
N ILE A 238 -1.59 14.72 -9.54
CA ILE A 238 -2.99 15.10 -9.74
C ILE A 238 -3.72 14.05 -10.57
N ASP A 239 -5.03 13.98 -10.39
CA ASP A 239 -5.92 13.22 -11.25
C ASP A 239 -6.34 14.02 -12.51
N LYS A 240 -7.15 13.39 -13.34
CA LYS A 240 -7.72 14.03 -14.55
C LYS A 240 -8.67 15.20 -14.26
N HIS A 241 -9.17 15.33 -13.03
CA HIS A 241 -10.05 16.41 -12.59
C HIS A 241 -9.29 17.54 -11.87
N THR A 242 -7.96 17.53 -11.95
CA THR A 242 -7.06 18.47 -11.28
C THR A 242 -6.99 18.32 -9.76
N GLU A 243 -7.62 17.28 -9.17
CA GLU A 243 -7.53 17.04 -7.74
C GLU A 243 -6.15 16.48 -7.36
N VAL A 244 -5.59 17.01 -6.28
CA VAL A 244 -4.29 16.58 -5.79
C VAL A 244 -4.41 15.24 -5.06
N LEU A 245 -3.73 14.23 -5.58
CA LEU A 245 -3.68 12.88 -5.03
C LEU A 245 -2.54 12.71 -4.02
N SER A 246 -1.39 13.35 -4.29
CA SER A 246 -0.20 13.27 -3.44
C SER A 246 0.66 14.52 -3.63
N TYR A 247 1.34 14.93 -2.58
CA TYR A 247 2.27 16.06 -2.60
C TYR A 247 3.29 15.91 -1.47
N ASN A 248 4.40 16.65 -1.57
CA ASN A 248 5.37 16.81 -0.49
C ASN A 248 5.35 18.25 0.05
N SER A 249 5.94 18.46 1.24
CA SER A 249 6.03 19.78 1.88
C SER A 249 6.76 20.81 1.02
N SER A 250 7.75 20.39 0.22
CA SER A 250 8.52 21.27 -0.67
C SER A 250 7.64 21.87 -1.76
N ALA A 251 6.70 21.10 -2.33
CA ALA A 251 5.77 21.61 -3.34
C ALA A 251 4.91 22.77 -2.80
N LEU A 252 4.39 22.62 -1.58
CA LEU A 252 3.60 23.67 -0.95
C LEU A 252 4.43 24.93 -0.68
N LYS A 253 5.66 24.77 -0.17
CA LYS A 253 6.59 25.87 0.07
C LYS A 253 6.93 26.59 -1.21
N LEU A 254 7.22 25.86 -2.30
CA LEU A 254 7.63 26.44 -3.57
C LEU A 254 6.47 27.15 -4.28
N LEU A 255 5.22 26.65 -4.15
CA LEU A 255 4.04 27.29 -4.71
C LEU A 255 3.46 28.40 -3.83
N GLY A 256 3.93 28.56 -2.59
CA GLY A 256 3.62 29.68 -1.71
C GLY A 256 2.41 29.50 -0.79
N ASP A 257 1.88 28.28 -0.65
CA ASP A 257 0.77 27.96 0.26
C ASP A 257 1.14 26.82 1.22
N THR A 258 1.58 27.16 2.41
CA THR A 258 1.95 26.20 3.46
C THR A 258 0.76 25.66 4.26
N ASN A 259 -0.42 26.26 4.13
CA ASN A 259 -1.63 25.88 4.89
C ASN A 259 -2.64 25.07 4.07
N TRP A 260 -2.28 24.69 2.87
CA TRP A 260 -3.15 23.92 1.99
C TRP A 260 -3.42 22.52 2.56
N GLN A 261 -4.70 22.13 2.62
CA GLN A 261 -5.10 20.83 3.17
C GLN A 261 -6.09 20.12 2.26
N GLY A 262 -5.81 18.85 2.03
CA GLY A 262 -6.78 17.88 1.53
C GLY A 262 -6.95 17.83 0.02
N ARG A 263 -7.92 17.06 -0.43
CA ARG A 263 -8.27 16.83 -1.83
C ARG A 263 -8.95 18.03 -2.46
N GLN A 264 -8.18 18.98 -2.92
CA GLN A 264 -8.66 20.17 -3.64
C GLN A 264 -7.97 20.25 -5.00
N SER A 265 -8.53 21.04 -5.91
CA SER A 265 -7.91 21.29 -7.21
C SER A 265 -6.56 21.99 -7.04
N ILE A 266 -5.54 21.51 -7.76
CA ILE A 266 -4.19 22.09 -7.79
C ILE A 266 -4.22 23.59 -8.18
N LEU A 267 -5.23 24.02 -8.93
CA LEU A 267 -5.41 25.41 -9.36
C LEU A 267 -5.73 26.35 -8.19
N THR A 268 -6.05 25.83 -7.01
CA THR A 268 -6.20 26.65 -5.80
C THR A 268 -4.85 27.01 -5.19
N LEU A 269 -3.80 26.21 -5.41
CA LEU A 269 -2.43 26.47 -4.95
C LEU A 269 -1.77 27.62 -5.71
N ASN A 270 -2.01 27.69 -7.01
CA ASN A 270 -1.50 28.77 -7.85
C ASN A 270 -2.52 29.09 -8.94
N ARG A 271 -2.96 30.35 -8.97
CA ARG A 271 -4.00 30.84 -9.91
C ARG A 271 -3.41 31.59 -11.12
N SER A 272 -2.09 31.56 -11.31
CA SER A 272 -1.48 32.20 -12.47
C SER A 272 -1.93 31.52 -13.77
N GLY A 273 -2.14 32.30 -14.82
CA GLY A 273 -2.50 31.76 -16.13
C GLY A 273 -1.43 30.82 -16.71
N GLU A 274 -0.17 31.04 -16.35
CA GLU A 274 0.95 30.20 -16.74
C GLU A 274 0.85 28.82 -16.08
N PHE A 275 0.56 28.76 -14.78
CA PHE A 275 0.39 27.51 -14.06
C PHE A 275 -0.82 26.72 -14.56
N GLN A 276 -1.94 27.41 -14.80
CA GLN A 276 -3.13 26.81 -15.38
C GLN A 276 -2.82 26.19 -16.75
N SER A 277 -2.11 26.93 -17.61
CA SER A 277 -1.69 26.42 -18.93
C SER A 277 -0.79 25.17 -18.86
N ILE A 278 0.05 25.04 -17.83
CA ILE A 278 0.85 23.82 -17.59
C ILE A 278 -0.05 22.64 -17.28
N VAL A 279 -1.02 22.83 -16.36
CA VAL A 279 -1.95 21.78 -15.94
C VAL A 279 -2.85 21.34 -17.10
N GLU A 280 -3.37 22.27 -17.91
CA GLU A 280 -4.19 21.96 -19.08
C GLU A 280 -3.40 21.14 -20.11
N GLN A 281 -2.19 21.59 -20.49
CA GLN A 281 -1.37 20.91 -21.49
C GLN A 281 -0.96 19.49 -21.05
N VAL A 282 -0.65 19.29 -19.78
CA VAL A 282 -0.27 17.95 -19.30
C VAL A 282 -1.45 16.99 -19.26
N LEU A 283 -2.66 17.47 -18.95
CA LEU A 283 -3.86 16.65 -18.97
C LEU A 283 -4.35 16.34 -20.39
N GLU A 284 -3.95 17.16 -21.38
CA GLU A 284 -4.12 16.85 -22.81
C GLU A 284 -3.09 15.80 -23.31
N GLY A 285 -2.17 15.36 -22.46
CA GLY A 285 -1.17 14.34 -22.78
C GLY A 285 0.18 14.88 -23.25
N HIS A 286 0.44 16.18 -23.10
CA HIS A 286 1.70 16.80 -23.52
C HIS A 286 2.66 16.94 -22.33
N HIS A 287 3.88 16.42 -22.48
CA HIS A 287 4.96 16.77 -21.56
C HIS A 287 5.26 18.28 -21.65
N THR A 288 5.28 18.96 -20.52
CA THR A 288 5.45 20.42 -20.48
C THR A 288 6.50 20.79 -19.44
N VAL A 289 7.44 21.66 -19.85
CA VAL A 289 8.40 22.28 -18.95
C VAL A 289 8.30 23.79 -19.11
N LYS A 290 7.95 24.48 -18.04
CA LYS A 290 7.85 25.94 -18.03
C LYS A 290 8.47 26.55 -16.79
N MET A 291 8.86 27.81 -16.91
CA MET A 291 9.33 28.64 -15.80
C MET A 291 8.13 29.37 -15.19
N LEU A 292 8.09 29.40 -13.88
CA LEU A 292 7.13 30.17 -13.11
C LEU A 292 7.88 31.16 -12.23
N GLU A 293 7.61 32.45 -12.42
CA GLU A 293 8.29 33.53 -11.68
C GLU A 293 7.46 33.96 -10.49
N PHE A 294 8.08 34.00 -9.31
CA PHE A 294 7.55 34.56 -8.09
C PHE A 294 8.38 35.81 -7.70
N PRO A 295 7.88 36.67 -6.83
CA PRO A 295 8.60 37.90 -6.45
C PRO A 295 10.03 37.68 -5.94
N GLU A 296 10.28 36.57 -5.27
CA GLU A 296 11.57 36.27 -4.65
C GLU A 296 12.30 35.06 -5.23
N ARG A 297 11.62 34.29 -6.10
CA ARG A 297 12.17 33.04 -6.65
C ARG A 297 11.67 32.72 -8.04
N SER A 298 12.44 31.94 -8.76
CA SER A 298 12.08 31.37 -10.06
C SER A 298 12.04 29.86 -9.95
N CYS A 299 10.87 29.26 -10.29
CA CYS A 299 10.68 27.83 -10.25
C CYS A 299 10.53 27.25 -11.66
N GLN A 300 11.23 26.17 -11.93
CA GLN A 300 11.01 25.35 -13.13
C GLN A 300 9.99 24.27 -12.79
N ILE A 301 8.89 24.21 -13.53
CA ILE A 301 7.87 23.16 -13.39
C ILE A 301 7.96 22.24 -14.58
N ALA A 302 8.20 20.95 -14.32
CA ALA A 302 8.11 19.88 -15.29
C ALA A 302 6.87 19.04 -14.99
N ALA A 303 5.94 18.99 -15.93
CA ALA A 303 4.69 18.25 -15.82
C ALA A 303 4.65 17.09 -16.82
N ASN A 304 4.43 15.87 -16.32
CA ASN A 304 4.41 14.64 -17.07
C ASN A 304 3.02 13.99 -16.97
N PRO A 305 2.36 13.64 -18.09
CA PRO A 305 1.10 12.93 -18.07
C PRO A 305 1.29 11.49 -17.60
N VAL A 306 0.33 11.00 -16.81
CA VAL A 306 0.24 9.59 -16.40
C VAL A 306 -0.77 8.90 -17.29
N TRP A 307 -0.32 7.87 -18.01
CA TRP A 307 -1.13 7.10 -18.94
C TRP A 307 -1.55 5.76 -18.33
N GLN A 308 -2.82 5.41 -18.49
CA GLN A 308 -3.34 4.09 -18.21
C GLN A 308 -4.34 3.73 -19.31
N ASP A 309 -4.24 2.52 -19.86
CA ASP A 309 -5.14 2.03 -20.95
C ASP A 309 -5.28 3.00 -22.14
N ASN A 310 -4.21 3.70 -22.49
CA ASN A 310 -4.14 4.71 -23.56
C ASN A 310 -4.95 6.00 -23.30
N GLU A 311 -5.35 6.24 -22.04
CA GLU A 311 -6.00 7.48 -21.60
C GLU A 311 -5.13 8.17 -20.53
N VAL A 312 -5.15 9.51 -20.51
CA VAL A 312 -4.50 10.28 -19.45
C VAL A 312 -5.35 10.23 -18.19
N THR A 313 -4.84 9.59 -17.16
CA THR A 313 -5.52 9.44 -15.86
C THR A 313 -5.15 10.50 -14.85
N GLY A 314 -4.06 11.24 -15.11
CA GLY A 314 -3.57 12.29 -14.23
C GLY A 314 -2.22 12.82 -14.69
N ALA A 315 -1.53 13.53 -13.83
CA ALA A 315 -0.20 14.07 -14.11
C ALA A 315 0.68 14.07 -12.86
N VAL A 316 2.00 14.01 -13.09
CA VAL A 316 3.04 14.24 -12.09
C VAL A 316 3.72 15.56 -12.41
N LEU A 317 3.77 16.45 -11.42
CA LEU A 317 4.47 17.73 -11.51
C LEU A 317 5.67 17.71 -10.57
N THR A 318 6.83 18.08 -11.11
CA THR A 318 8.04 18.36 -10.32
C THR A 318 8.35 19.85 -10.40
N ILE A 319 8.66 20.44 -9.26
CA ILE A 319 8.92 21.89 -9.10
C ILE A 319 10.32 22.03 -8.55
N LEU A 320 11.17 22.70 -9.30
CA LEU A 320 12.57 22.93 -8.95
C LEU A 320 12.81 24.43 -8.76
N ASP A 321 13.36 24.81 -7.62
CA ASP A 321 13.86 26.17 -7.42
C ASP A 321 15.14 26.36 -8.24
N VAL A 322 15.09 27.26 -9.19
CA VAL A 322 16.22 27.57 -10.08
C VAL A 322 16.71 29.00 -9.91
N THR A 323 16.32 29.65 -8.81
CA THR A 323 16.60 31.07 -8.55
C THR A 323 18.09 31.38 -8.63
N GLU A 324 18.92 30.64 -7.90
CA GLU A 324 20.36 30.84 -7.88
C GLU A 324 21.00 30.56 -9.26
N ARG A 325 20.53 29.53 -9.95
CA ARG A 325 20.98 29.19 -11.31
C ARG A 325 20.65 30.32 -12.30
N MET A 326 19.41 30.81 -12.25
CA MET A 326 18.96 31.90 -13.14
C MET A 326 19.73 33.20 -12.86
N ARG A 327 19.89 33.53 -11.57
CA ARG A 327 20.74 34.69 -11.19
C ARG A 327 22.17 34.55 -11.71
N GLY A 328 22.78 33.39 -11.57
CA GLY A 328 24.12 33.12 -12.09
C GLY A 328 24.20 33.24 -13.61
N GLU A 329 23.21 32.69 -14.34
CA GLU A 329 23.14 32.82 -15.81
C GLU A 329 22.91 34.26 -16.25
N GLN A 330 22.08 35.01 -15.55
CA GLN A 330 21.87 36.44 -15.84
C GLN A 330 23.13 37.25 -15.62
N LEU A 331 23.78 37.09 -14.46
CA LEU A 331 25.06 37.77 -14.19
C LEU A 331 26.13 37.43 -15.25
N ARG A 332 26.18 36.20 -15.72
CA ARG A 332 27.12 35.78 -16.79
C ARG A 332 26.78 36.45 -18.12
N ARG A 333 25.47 36.54 -18.48
CA ARG A 333 25.03 37.24 -19.71
C ARG A 333 25.37 38.74 -19.65
N GLU A 334 25.08 39.40 -18.53
CA GLU A 334 25.40 40.82 -18.30
C GLU A 334 26.91 41.05 -18.34
N PHE A 335 27.69 40.16 -17.72
CA PHE A 335 29.15 40.22 -17.79
C PHE A 335 29.65 40.16 -19.24
N THR A 336 29.21 39.17 -20.02
CA THR A 336 29.61 38.98 -21.41
C THR A 336 29.24 40.18 -22.29
N ALA A 337 28.02 40.72 -22.09
CA ALA A 337 27.58 41.93 -22.81
C ALA A 337 28.42 43.14 -22.46
N ASN A 338 28.72 43.36 -21.16
CA ASN A 338 29.56 44.47 -20.70
C ASN A 338 31.00 44.36 -21.17
N VAL A 339 31.60 43.17 -21.11
CA VAL A 339 32.95 42.92 -21.69
C VAL A 339 32.98 43.30 -23.17
N SER A 340 32.00 42.83 -23.95
CA SER A 340 31.93 43.10 -25.38
C SER A 340 31.84 44.61 -25.68
N HIS A 341 31.03 45.32 -24.89
CA HIS A 341 30.86 46.77 -25.02
C HIS A 341 32.13 47.54 -24.64
N GLU A 342 32.77 47.21 -23.49
CA GLU A 342 33.98 47.88 -23.01
C GLU A 342 35.22 47.57 -23.86
N LEU A 343 35.28 46.42 -24.58
CA LEU A 343 36.31 46.11 -25.57
C LEU A 343 36.09 46.87 -26.89
N LYS A 344 34.86 47.01 -27.36
CA LYS A 344 34.53 47.65 -28.64
C LYS A 344 34.87 49.13 -28.65
N THR A 345 34.66 49.84 -27.54
CA THR A 345 34.89 51.29 -27.46
C THR A 345 36.33 51.70 -27.72
N PRO A 346 37.36 51.19 -26.99
CA PRO A 346 38.74 51.53 -27.25
C PRO A 346 39.20 51.04 -28.63
N LEU A 347 38.75 49.85 -29.08
CA LEU A 347 39.11 49.35 -30.42
C LEU A 347 38.57 50.25 -31.53
N THR A 348 37.36 50.74 -31.43
CA THR A 348 36.82 51.71 -32.39
C THR A 348 37.59 53.01 -32.36
N SER A 349 38.03 53.53 -31.19
CA SER A 349 38.85 54.71 -31.06
C SER A 349 40.24 54.53 -31.69
N ILE A 350 40.92 53.39 -31.44
CA ILE A 350 42.17 53.03 -32.03
C ILE A 350 42.08 53.02 -33.57
N SER A 351 41.04 52.28 -34.08
CA SER A 351 40.80 52.17 -35.52
C SER A 351 40.56 53.57 -36.17
N GLY A 352 39.66 54.37 -35.53
CA GLY A 352 39.36 55.72 -36.04
C GLY A 352 40.58 56.66 -36.04
N PHE A 353 41.40 56.68 -34.97
CA PHE A 353 42.59 57.51 -34.95
C PHE A 353 43.66 57.01 -35.99
N ALA A 354 43.80 55.70 -36.15
CA ALA A 354 44.70 55.12 -37.13
C ALA A 354 44.22 55.43 -38.56
N GLU A 355 42.96 55.36 -38.85
CA GLU A 355 42.33 55.70 -40.14
C GLU A 355 42.58 57.17 -40.51
N ILE A 356 42.33 58.12 -39.59
CA ILE A 356 42.56 59.54 -39.78
C ILE A 356 44.02 59.82 -40.06
N ILE A 357 44.99 59.15 -39.39
CA ILE A 357 46.40 59.22 -39.66
C ILE A 357 46.75 58.68 -41.07
N LYS A 358 46.22 57.49 -41.38
CA LYS A 358 46.47 56.78 -42.66
C LYS A 358 46.00 57.59 -43.86
N ASP A 359 44.78 58.20 -43.71
CA ASP A 359 44.15 58.97 -44.79
C ASP A 359 44.71 60.40 -44.93
N GLY A 360 45.75 60.80 -44.14
CA GLY A 360 46.42 62.05 -44.21
C GLY A 360 45.66 63.28 -43.71
N PHE A 361 44.60 63.06 -42.93
CA PHE A 361 43.77 64.11 -42.30
C PHE A 361 44.44 64.72 -41.05
N VAL A 362 45.58 64.18 -40.61
CA VAL A 362 46.35 64.68 -39.46
C VAL A 362 47.56 65.50 -39.95
N LYS A 363 47.69 66.67 -39.39
CA LYS A 363 48.89 67.49 -39.65
C LYS A 363 50.17 66.79 -39.09
N PRO A 364 51.37 66.92 -39.72
CA PRO A 364 52.60 66.27 -39.23
C PRO A 364 52.91 66.55 -37.76
N GLU A 365 52.63 67.74 -37.28
CA GLU A 365 52.78 68.19 -35.88
C GLU A 365 51.87 67.48 -34.88
N ASP A 366 50.64 67.09 -35.32
CA ASP A 366 49.65 66.42 -34.48
C ASP A 366 49.73 64.90 -34.48
N THR A 367 50.51 64.30 -35.41
CA THR A 367 50.65 62.86 -35.55
C THR A 367 51.11 62.20 -34.25
N LYS A 368 52.03 62.84 -33.52
CA LYS A 368 52.46 62.31 -32.18
C LYS A 368 51.37 62.29 -31.17
N VAL A 369 50.43 63.24 -31.20
CA VAL A 369 49.30 63.32 -30.29
C VAL A 369 48.31 62.19 -30.57
N PHE A 370 48.00 61.94 -31.86
CA PHE A 370 47.10 60.83 -32.24
C PHE A 370 47.73 59.47 -31.96
N ALA A 371 49.02 59.29 -32.24
CA ALA A 371 49.78 58.07 -31.90
C ALA A 371 49.76 57.81 -30.38
N SER A 372 49.93 58.87 -29.57
CA SER A 372 49.88 58.76 -28.11
C SER A 372 48.47 58.37 -27.64
N ARG A 373 47.38 58.83 -28.30
CA ARG A 373 45.98 58.41 -28.00
C ARG A 373 45.78 56.93 -28.34
N ILE A 374 46.28 56.50 -29.53
CA ILE A 374 46.19 55.07 -29.90
C ILE A 374 46.90 54.21 -28.86
N PHE A 375 48.12 54.60 -28.46
CA PHE A 375 48.89 53.88 -27.45
C PHE A 375 48.16 53.80 -26.11
N LYS A 376 47.58 54.91 -25.66
CA LYS A 376 46.82 54.95 -24.40
C LYS A 376 45.58 54.05 -24.43
N GLU A 377 44.80 54.04 -25.53
CA GLU A 377 43.65 53.17 -25.67
C GLU A 377 44.09 51.69 -25.82
N ALA A 378 45.21 51.39 -26.47
CA ALA A 378 45.75 50.01 -26.51
C ALA A 378 46.19 49.52 -25.13
N GLN A 379 46.86 50.33 -24.30
CA GLN A 379 47.23 49.99 -22.93
C GLN A 379 45.98 49.75 -22.07
N ARG A 380 44.95 50.59 -22.23
CA ARG A 380 43.67 50.38 -21.54
C ARG A 380 43.00 49.07 -21.92
N LEU A 381 43.05 48.68 -23.21
CA LEU A 381 42.52 47.43 -23.71
C LEU A 381 43.24 46.21 -23.10
N ILE A 382 44.59 46.27 -23.05
CA ILE A 382 45.42 45.23 -22.44
C ILE A 382 45.08 45.04 -20.96
N THR A 383 44.93 46.14 -20.21
CA THR A 383 44.53 46.09 -18.80
C THR A 383 43.17 45.44 -18.65
N LEU A 384 42.17 45.84 -19.47
CA LEU A 384 40.82 45.26 -19.42
C LEU A 384 40.84 43.77 -19.74
N VAL A 385 41.58 43.31 -20.73
CA VAL A 385 41.70 41.89 -21.07
C VAL A 385 42.33 41.10 -19.91
N ASN A 386 43.38 41.63 -19.29
CA ASN A 386 44.01 41.00 -18.14
C ASN A 386 43.05 40.91 -16.93
N ASP A 387 42.28 41.97 -16.67
CA ASP A 387 41.27 42.00 -15.58
C ASP A 387 40.19 40.96 -15.83
N VAL A 388 39.67 40.81 -17.06
CA VAL A 388 38.68 39.80 -17.45
C VAL A 388 39.24 38.38 -17.24
N ILE A 389 40.50 38.13 -17.66
CA ILE A 389 41.16 36.81 -17.45
C ILE A 389 41.25 36.51 -15.96
N LYS A 390 41.70 37.49 -15.12
CA LYS A 390 41.81 37.32 -13.67
C LYS A 390 40.46 36.98 -13.01
N ILE A 391 39.39 37.69 -13.38
CA ILE A 391 38.06 37.41 -12.85
C ILE A 391 37.61 36.00 -13.25
N SER A 392 37.78 35.59 -14.53
CA SER A 392 37.43 34.24 -14.98
C SER A 392 38.21 33.16 -14.19
N GLN A 393 39.48 33.35 -13.95
CA GLN A 393 40.33 32.44 -13.17
C GLN A 393 39.88 32.32 -11.70
N LEU A 394 39.45 33.44 -11.10
CA LEU A 394 38.92 33.46 -9.72
C LEU A 394 37.54 32.84 -9.59
N ASP A 395 36.67 32.95 -10.64
CA ASP A 395 35.33 32.39 -10.67
C ASP A 395 35.31 30.86 -10.85
N GLU A 396 36.17 30.34 -11.73
CA GLU A 396 36.20 28.91 -12.06
C GLU A 396 36.82 28.05 -10.95
N GLY A 397 37.58 28.65 -10.03
CA GLY A 397 38.23 27.96 -8.92
C GLY A 397 39.24 26.87 -9.33
N GLU A 398 39.57 26.79 -10.64
CA GLU A 398 40.38 25.72 -11.21
C GLU A 398 41.86 25.82 -10.84
N LEU A 399 42.33 27.01 -10.43
CA LEU A 399 43.71 27.22 -10.05
C LEU A 399 43.94 26.93 -8.57
N VAL A 400 44.51 25.78 -8.27
CA VAL A 400 44.94 25.44 -6.92
C VAL A 400 46.26 26.18 -6.62
N TYR A 401 46.14 27.40 -6.14
CA TYR A 401 47.31 28.14 -5.67
C TYR A 401 47.80 27.59 -4.34
N GLN A 402 49.10 27.46 -4.16
CA GLN A 402 49.68 27.03 -2.88
C GLN A 402 49.61 28.16 -1.85
N LYS A 403 49.11 27.86 -0.67
CA LYS A 403 49.19 28.76 0.49
C LYS A 403 50.62 28.79 1.02
N GLU A 404 51.12 29.97 1.34
CA GLU A 404 52.43 30.20 1.94
C GLU A 404 52.30 31.14 3.14
N GLN A 405 53.32 31.20 3.99
CA GLN A 405 53.39 32.16 5.08
C GLN A 405 53.78 33.53 4.53
N VAL A 406 52.89 34.48 4.66
CA VAL A 406 53.02 35.82 4.11
C VAL A 406 53.10 36.84 5.26
N ASP A 407 54.17 37.63 5.30
CA ASP A 407 54.26 38.80 6.17
C ASP A 407 53.47 39.95 5.53
N LEU A 408 52.35 40.30 6.17
CA LEU A 408 51.43 41.30 5.65
C LEU A 408 52.02 42.71 5.63
N TYR A 409 52.86 43.03 6.61
CA TYR A 409 53.56 44.33 6.64
C TYR A 409 54.51 44.47 5.46
N GLN A 410 55.32 43.45 5.22
CA GLN A 410 56.26 43.43 4.09
C GLN A 410 55.52 43.49 2.75
N LEU A 411 54.41 42.70 2.57
CA LEU A 411 53.62 42.73 1.38
C LEU A 411 52.99 44.10 1.12
N SER A 412 52.40 44.72 2.15
CA SER A 412 51.81 46.06 2.08
C SER A 412 52.85 47.11 1.72
N LYS A 413 54.06 47.00 2.24
CA LYS A 413 55.20 47.87 1.91
C LYS A 413 55.61 47.74 0.43
N GLU A 414 55.66 46.53 -0.08
CA GLU A 414 55.93 46.26 -1.48
C GLU A 414 54.85 46.85 -2.43
N VAL A 415 53.60 46.72 -2.05
CA VAL A 415 52.48 47.33 -2.80
C VAL A 415 52.55 48.84 -2.79
N LEU A 416 52.75 49.45 -1.64
CA LEU A 416 52.91 50.92 -1.52
C LEU A 416 54.13 51.45 -2.29
N HIS A 417 55.25 50.72 -2.31
CA HIS A 417 56.39 51.09 -3.10
C HIS A 417 56.14 51.12 -4.62
N ARG A 418 55.32 50.18 -5.14
CA ARG A 418 54.93 50.14 -6.56
C ARG A 418 54.10 51.36 -6.99
N ILE A 419 53.25 51.92 -6.09
CA ILE A 419 52.44 53.09 -6.40
C ILE A 419 53.05 54.41 -5.97
N GLU A 420 54.30 54.44 -5.37
CA GLU A 420 54.96 55.61 -4.83
C GLU A 420 55.15 56.71 -5.85
N HIS A 421 55.52 56.32 -7.10
CA HIS A 421 55.73 57.30 -8.18
C HIS A 421 54.41 58.02 -8.52
N SER A 422 53.37 57.31 -8.72
CA SER A 422 52.06 57.85 -9.03
C SER A 422 51.47 58.66 -7.87
N ALA A 423 51.79 58.32 -6.60
CA ALA A 423 51.40 59.05 -5.41
C ALA A 423 52.14 60.43 -5.39
N LYS A 424 53.40 60.45 -5.72
CA LYS A 424 54.19 61.70 -5.82
C LYS A 424 53.66 62.64 -6.90
N GLU A 425 53.29 62.12 -8.08
CA GLU A 425 52.68 62.89 -9.15
C GLU A 425 51.38 63.57 -8.79
N LYS A 426 50.57 62.90 -7.88
CA LYS A 426 49.29 63.41 -7.34
C LYS A 426 49.40 64.17 -6.05
N ASP A 427 50.60 64.29 -5.46
CA ASP A 427 50.87 64.89 -4.15
C ASP A 427 50.05 64.15 -3.03
N VAL A 428 50.04 62.81 -3.07
CA VAL A 428 49.33 61.99 -2.08
C VAL A 428 50.35 61.34 -1.15
N LYS A 429 50.17 61.45 0.16
CA LYS A 429 51.05 60.87 1.18
C LYS A 429 50.65 59.41 1.46
N LEU A 430 51.64 58.52 1.48
CA LEU A 430 51.47 57.11 1.78
C LEU A 430 51.90 56.79 3.20
N TYR A 431 51.02 56.07 3.94
CA TYR A 431 51.33 55.63 5.32
C TYR A 431 51.09 54.12 5.44
N LEU A 432 51.93 53.46 6.25
CA LEU A 432 51.80 52.05 6.61
C LEU A 432 51.91 51.94 8.16
N GLU A 433 50.88 51.41 8.78
CA GLU A 433 50.75 51.29 10.23
C GLU A 433 50.42 49.87 10.63
N GLY A 434 50.94 49.44 11.78
CA GLY A 434 50.61 48.16 12.37
C GLY A 434 51.80 47.23 12.60
N PRO A 435 51.53 46.05 13.17
CA PRO A 435 52.56 45.04 13.43
C PRO A 435 52.90 44.19 12.21
N HIS A 436 54.03 43.47 12.27
CA HIS A 436 54.32 42.36 11.38
C HIS A 436 53.44 41.17 11.73
N VAL A 437 52.53 40.81 10.85
CA VAL A 437 51.59 39.70 11.01
C VAL A 437 51.85 38.66 9.96
N GLN A 438 52.01 37.40 10.35
CA GLN A 438 52.18 36.27 9.44
C GLN A 438 50.84 35.53 9.22
N VAL A 439 50.44 35.36 7.98
CA VAL A 439 49.19 34.68 7.63
C VAL A 439 49.46 33.61 6.59
N SER A 440 48.86 32.41 6.76
CA SER A 440 48.90 31.37 5.72
C SER A 440 47.89 31.67 4.62
N THR A 441 48.34 32.21 3.52
CA THR A 441 47.47 32.70 2.44
C THR A 441 48.13 32.53 1.06
N VAL A 442 47.38 32.81 0.00
CA VAL A 442 47.92 32.87 -1.37
C VAL A 442 48.46 34.27 -1.63
N ARG A 443 49.77 34.42 -1.55
CA ARG A 443 50.45 35.70 -1.69
C ARG A 443 50.05 36.47 -2.95
N MET A 444 50.01 35.81 -4.12
CA MET A 444 49.69 36.43 -5.40
C MET A 444 48.30 37.07 -5.43
N ILE A 445 47.29 36.39 -4.87
CA ILE A 445 45.92 36.91 -4.83
C ILE A 445 45.79 38.05 -3.83
N LEU A 446 46.43 37.93 -2.65
CA LEU A 446 46.41 38.99 -1.65
C LEU A 446 47.15 40.24 -2.12
N ASP A 447 48.28 40.06 -2.82
CA ASP A 447 49.03 41.16 -3.46
C ASP A 447 48.15 41.93 -4.45
N GLU A 448 47.43 41.23 -5.32
CA GLU A 448 46.49 41.82 -6.29
C GLU A 448 45.33 42.56 -5.64
N VAL A 449 44.78 41.97 -4.56
CA VAL A 449 43.69 42.60 -3.79
C VAL A 449 44.16 43.91 -3.16
N LEU A 450 45.33 43.91 -2.49
CA LEU A 450 45.88 45.10 -1.86
C LEU A 450 46.28 46.13 -2.91
N PHE A 451 46.86 45.71 -4.02
CA PHE A 451 47.24 46.62 -5.13
C PHE A 451 46.02 47.34 -5.69
N ASN A 452 44.90 46.61 -5.98
CA ASN A 452 43.67 47.21 -6.49
C ASN A 452 43.04 48.21 -5.49
N LEU A 453 43.05 47.91 -4.18
CA LEU A 453 42.57 48.83 -3.17
C LEU A 453 43.42 50.09 -3.09
N CYS A 454 44.77 49.92 -3.05
CA CYS A 454 45.70 51.04 -2.97
C CYS A 454 45.68 51.92 -4.25
N GLU A 455 45.59 51.28 -5.41
CA GLU A 455 45.46 51.99 -6.69
C GLU A 455 44.17 52.79 -6.77
N ASN A 456 43.03 52.21 -6.32
CA ASN A 456 41.75 52.90 -6.25
C ASN A 456 41.82 54.09 -5.27
N GLY A 457 42.37 53.88 -4.06
CA GLY A 457 42.53 54.92 -3.06
C GLY A 457 43.42 56.07 -3.49
N LEU A 458 44.42 55.79 -4.35
CA LEU A 458 45.24 56.82 -5.00
C LEU A 458 44.49 57.50 -6.17
N LYS A 459 43.78 56.73 -6.97
CA LYS A 459 43.13 57.20 -8.19
C LYS A 459 42.00 58.21 -7.91
N TYR A 460 41.22 57.93 -6.88
CA TYR A 460 40.06 58.73 -6.45
C TYR A 460 40.39 59.68 -5.30
N ASN A 461 41.70 59.86 -4.95
CA ASN A 461 42.13 60.76 -3.94
C ASN A 461 42.03 62.23 -4.40
N LYS A 462 41.98 63.13 -3.44
CA LYS A 462 42.14 64.56 -3.68
C LYS A 462 43.61 64.96 -3.67
N GLN A 463 43.92 66.08 -4.26
CA GLN A 463 45.27 66.63 -4.24
C GLN A 463 45.69 66.93 -2.81
N SER A 464 46.95 66.65 -2.45
CA SER A 464 47.48 66.74 -1.09
C SER A 464 46.77 65.87 -0.03
N GLY A 465 46.12 64.77 -0.48
CA GLY A 465 45.47 63.78 0.35
C GLY A 465 46.45 62.75 0.93
N SER A 466 45.85 61.70 1.54
CA SER A 466 46.63 60.57 2.11
C SER A 466 45.99 59.23 1.75
N LEU A 467 46.82 58.20 1.75
CA LEU A 467 46.44 56.79 1.67
C LEU A 467 47.16 56.06 2.81
N THR A 468 46.38 55.45 3.69
CA THR A 468 46.90 54.74 4.87
C THR A 468 46.52 53.26 4.81
N VAL A 469 47.50 52.37 4.88
CA VAL A 469 47.30 50.95 5.05
C VAL A 469 47.54 50.62 6.52
N THR A 470 46.52 50.06 7.22
CA THR A 470 46.62 49.72 8.64
C THR A 470 46.43 48.21 8.81
N LEU A 471 47.33 47.59 9.58
CA LEU A 471 47.28 46.17 9.94
C LEU A 471 46.93 46.05 11.39
N LYS A 472 45.96 45.17 11.73
CA LYS A 472 45.56 44.83 13.10
C LYS A 472 45.43 43.34 13.24
N GLU A 473 45.77 42.85 14.45
CA GLU A 473 45.57 41.48 14.85
C GLU A 473 44.82 41.48 16.17
N GLU A 474 43.57 41.02 16.18
CA GLU A 474 42.75 40.95 17.40
C GLU A 474 41.99 39.63 17.43
N ASN A 475 42.00 38.92 18.57
CA ASN A 475 41.21 37.70 18.79
C ASN A 475 41.41 36.63 17.69
N ASN A 476 42.64 36.43 17.21
CA ASN A 476 42.97 35.48 16.17
C ASN A 476 42.33 35.83 14.81
N LYS A 477 41.90 37.07 14.61
CA LYS A 477 41.47 37.65 13.32
C LYS A 477 42.47 38.72 12.91
N VAL A 478 42.75 38.72 11.61
CA VAL A 478 43.64 39.70 11.01
C VAL A 478 42.80 40.65 10.15
N GLU A 479 42.96 41.92 10.41
CA GLU A 479 42.32 42.99 9.63
C GLU A 479 43.38 43.80 8.86
N ILE A 480 43.15 44.00 7.59
CA ILE A 480 43.90 44.90 6.72
C ILE A 480 42.96 45.98 6.23
N SER A 481 43.17 47.22 6.63
CA SER A 481 42.36 48.34 6.15
C SER A 481 43.19 49.26 5.25
N VAL A 482 42.55 49.69 4.15
CA VAL A 482 43.07 50.68 3.23
C VAL A 482 42.15 51.87 3.24
N GLU A 483 42.65 53.01 3.74
CA GLU A 483 41.88 54.24 3.96
C GLU A 483 42.45 55.37 3.07
N ASP A 484 41.55 56.03 2.31
CA ASP A 484 41.88 57.20 1.51
C ASP A 484 41.13 58.44 2.00
N THR A 485 41.63 59.64 1.68
CA THR A 485 40.97 60.92 1.98
C THR A 485 40.32 61.53 0.72
N GLY A 486 39.91 60.71 -0.22
CA GLY A 486 39.41 61.06 -1.53
C GLY A 486 37.94 61.59 -1.58
N ILE A 487 37.32 61.37 -2.72
CA ILE A 487 35.97 61.87 -2.99
C ILE A 487 34.88 61.14 -2.20
N GLY A 488 35.18 59.93 -1.68
CA GLY A 488 34.19 59.09 -0.99
C GLY A 488 33.12 58.48 -1.91
N ILE A 489 32.29 57.62 -1.34
CA ILE A 489 31.25 56.85 -2.04
C ILE A 489 29.91 57.11 -1.33
N PRO A 490 28.86 57.54 -2.08
CA PRO A 490 27.50 57.70 -1.52
C PRO A 490 26.99 56.37 -0.91
N GLU A 491 26.23 56.48 0.20
CA GLU A 491 25.76 55.34 0.96
C GLU A 491 24.97 54.32 0.12
N GLY A 492 24.07 54.79 -0.75
CA GLY A 492 23.27 53.93 -1.65
C GLY A 492 24.08 53.19 -2.70
N GLU A 493 25.36 53.56 -2.92
CA GLU A 493 26.23 52.99 -3.95
C GLU A 493 27.28 52.01 -3.34
N GLN A 494 27.49 52.04 -2.02
CA GLN A 494 28.56 51.25 -1.35
C GLN A 494 28.39 49.74 -1.52
N SER A 495 27.18 49.23 -1.56
CA SER A 495 26.93 47.80 -1.82
C SER A 495 27.23 47.40 -3.26
N ARG A 496 27.08 48.34 -4.19
CA ARG A 496 27.20 48.13 -5.63
C ARG A 496 28.59 48.32 -6.20
N VAL A 497 29.48 48.99 -5.48
CA VAL A 497 30.84 49.24 -5.99
C VAL A 497 31.68 47.98 -6.25
N PHE A 498 31.27 46.85 -5.69
CA PHE A 498 31.86 45.54 -5.91
C PHE A 498 31.27 44.78 -7.12
N GLU A 499 30.19 45.34 -7.75
CA GLU A 499 29.63 44.77 -8.98
C GLU A 499 30.57 44.93 -10.14
N ARG A 500 30.59 43.99 -11.09
CA ARG A 500 31.46 44.02 -12.28
C ARG A 500 31.05 45.15 -13.21
N PHE A 501 32.02 45.95 -13.67
CA PHE A 501 31.82 47.12 -14.53
C PHE A 501 31.04 48.25 -13.88
N TYR A 502 30.77 48.19 -12.59
CA TYR A 502 30.04 49.22 -11.90
C TYR A 502 30.89 50.45 -11.65
N ARG A 503 30.33 51.63 -11.80
CA ARG A 503 30.98 52.93 -11.61
C ARG A 503 29.93 53.95 -11.11
N VAL A 504 30.21 54.62 -9.99
CA VAL A 504 29.32 55.59 -9.37
C VAL A 504 28.99 56.78 -10.32
N ASP A 505 29.96 57.20 -11.12
CA ASP A 505 29.76 58.26 -12.13
C ASP A 505 30.44 57.86 -13.45
N LYS A 506 29.63 57.64 -14.51
CA LYS A 506 30.11 57.24 -15.85
C LYS A 506 30.77 58.40 -16.61
N SER A 507 30.48 59.67 -16.27
CA SER A 507 30.96 60.85 -16.98
C SER A 507 32.35 61.30 -16.51
N HIS A 508 32.56 61.43 -15.21
CA HIS A 508 33.84 61.81 -14.63
C HIS A 508 34.88 60.70 -14.67
N SER A 509 34.41 59.48 -14.55
CA SER A 509 35.33 58.31 -14.51
C SER A 509 35.93 57.94 -15.88
N LYS A 510 35.40 58.41 -17.03
CA LYS A 510 36.07 58.31 -18.34
C LYS A 510 37.37 59.14 -18.41
N ALA A 511 37.42 60.28 -17.75
CA ALA A 511 38.63 61.12 -17.70
C ALA A 511 39.69 60.53 -16.78
N ILE A 512 39.28 59.84 -15.71
CA ILE A 512 40.20 59.25 -14.70
C ILE A 512 40.71 57.87 -15.13
N GLY A 513 40.07 57.18 -16.11
CA GLY A 513 40.49 55.90 -16.69
C GLY A 513 40.37 54.74 -15.72
N GLY A 514 39.42 53.82 -15.91
CA GLY A 514 39.27 52.62 -15.09
C GLY A 514 38.40 51.60 -15.81
N THR A 515 38.62 50.31 -15.55
CA THR A 515 37.86 49.20 -16.15
C THR A 515 36.53 48.95 -15.46
N GLY A 516 36.38 49.40 -14.18
CA GLY A 516 35.25 49.02 -13.34
C GLY A 516 35.32 47.60 -12.82
N LEU A 517 36.45 46.94 -12.98
CA LEU A 517 36.69 45.54 -12.56
C LEU A 517 37.53 45.44 -11.29
N GLY A 518 38.30 46.48 -10.91
CA GLY A 518 39.26 46.42 -9.79
C GLY A 518 38.62 46.01 -8.45
N LEU A 519 37.48 46.62 -8.05
CA LEU A 519 36.78 46.25 -6.80
C LEU A 519 36.06 44.90 -6.90
N SER A 520 35.64 44.48 -8.09
CA SER A 520 35.14 43.11 -8.27
C SER A 520 36.25 42.08 -8.14
N ILE A 521 37.49 42.37 -8.64
CA ILE A 521 38.66 41.52 -8.39
C ILE A 521 38.96 41.44 -6.89
N VAL A 522 38.86 42.54 -6.14
CA VAL A 522 39.04 42.52 -4.69
C VAL A 522 38.00 41.59 -4.03
N LYS A 523 36.70 41.70 -4.36
CA LYS A 523 35.65 40.85 -3.82
C LYS A 523 35.89 39.37 -4.11
N HIS A 524 36.13 39.00 -5.38
CA HIS A 524 36.36 37.61 -5.77
C HIS A 524 37.67 37.06 -5.20
N GLY A 525 38.74 37.89 -5.12
CA GLY A 525 40.01 37.55 -4.48
C GLY A 525 39.85 37.28 -2.99
N CYS A 526 39.12 38.13 -2.25
CA CYS A 526 38.78 37.91 -0.85
C CYS A 526 37.96 36.62 -0.67
N MET A 527 36.95 36.37 -1.50
CA MET A 527 36.15 35.13 -1.44
C MET A 527 37.03 33.89 -1.67
N TYR A 528 37.95 33.93 -2.63
CA TYR A 528 38.91 32.84 -2.88
C TYR A 528 39.81 32.57 -1.67
N LEU A 529 40.28 33.64 -1.01
CA LEU A 529 41.11 33.53 0.20
C LEU A 529 40.32 33.10 1.46
N GLY A 530 38.98 33.05 1.40
CA GLY A 530 38.13 32.84 2.59
C GLY A 530 38.03 34.06 3.49
N ALA A 531 38.34 35.27 2.95
CA ALA A 531 38.28 36.54 3.63
C ALA A 531 37.00 37.32 3.30
N LYS A 532 36.61 38.27 4.16
CA LYS A 532 35.51 39.20 3.95
C LYS A 532 36.06 40.58 3.63
N VAL A 533 35.42 41.33 2.72
CA VAL A 533 35.74 42.74 2.47
C VAL A 533 34.49 43.58 2.76
N ASP A 534 34.67 44.66 3.53
CA ASP A 534 33.66 45.64 3.88
C ASP A 534 34.16 47.05 3.47
N VAL A 535 33.20 47.98 3.25
CA VAL A 535 33.50 49.39 2.91
C VAL A 535 32.74 50.34 3.81
N GLU A 536 33.45 51.34 4.33
CA GLU A 536 32.91 52.48 5.06
C GLU A 536 33.34 53.74 4.32
N SER A 537 32.43 54.57 3.89
CA SER A 537 32.74 55.76 3.08
C SER A 537 31.79 56.92 3.32
N THR A 538 32.35 58.13 3.28
CA THR A 538 31.57 59.35 3.40
C THR A 538 31.94 60.28 2.24
N PRO A 539 30.96 60.76 1.44
CA PRO A 539 31.21 61.69 0.33
C PRO A 539 31.99 62.93 0.78
N GLY A 540 33.08 63.27 0.07
CA GLY A 540 33.95 64.42 0.34
C GLY A 540 34.97 64.18 1.45
N VAL A 541 34.86 63.10 2.22
CA VAL A 541 35.80 62.76 3.33
C VAL A 541 36.81 61.72 2.87
N GLY A 542 36.34 60.60 2.31
CA GLY A 542 37.16 59.47 1.86
C GLY A 542 36.50 58.13 2.01
N SER A 543 37.22 57.03 1.76
CA SER A 543 36.77 55.68 1.86
C SER A 543 37.75 54.81 2.64
N LYS A 544 37.24 53.84 3.39
CA LYS A 544 37.99 52.81 4.11
C LYS A 544 37.48 51.43 3.70
N PHE A 545 38.32 50.63 3.11
CA PHE A 545 38.07 49.24 2.80
C PHE A 545 38.76 48.34 3.80
N THR A 546 38.04 47.42 4.42
CA THR A 546 38.57 46.52 5.45
C THR A 546 38.44 45.07 4.99
N ILE A 547 39.56 44.36 4.97
CA ILE A 547 39.64 42.93 4.68
C ILE A 547 39.81 42.23 6.03
N THR A 548 38.96 41.26 6.33
CA THR A 548 39.01 40.45 7.52
C THR A 548 39.30 38.98 7.16
N MET A 549 40.34 38.43 7.74
CA MET A 549 40.79 37.05 7.53
C MET A 549 40.76 36.25 8.79
#